data_5285f0f29aaa37f36170a60f624a8e73
#
_entry.id   5285f0f29aaa37f36170a60f624a8e73
#
_cell.length_a   1.000
_cell.length_b   1.000
_cell.length_c   1.000
_cell.angle_alpha   90.00
_cell.angle_beta   90.00
_cell.angle_gamma   90.00
#
_symmetry.space_group_name_H-M   'P 1'
#
loop_
_entity.id
_entity.type
_entity.pdbx_description
1 polymer ?
#
loop_
_entity_poly.entity_id
_entity_poly.type
_entity_poly.pdbx_seq_one_letter_code
_entity_poly.pdbx_strand_id
1 'polypeptide(L)'
;MTGPVRTPLQALALVGALLAGCGGCDGSQPATEAVDGTGTATYEYVIPAGAGEALDAGTPLEILPAELEVSVGETIRIVNEDDRGHSVGPFFVGANETVTQRFSSPGEFVGVCTVHPSGELVLVVTA
;
A
#
# COMPACT_ATOMS: atom_id res chain seq x y z
N MET A 1 53.83 45.13 33.88
CA MET A 1 52.39 45.31 34.00
C MET A 1 51.73 44.78 32.80
N THR A 2 51.32 43.59 32.91
CA THR A 2 50.71 42.86 31.85
C THR A 2 49.18 42.96 32.00
N GLY A 3 48.54 43.62 31.09
CA GLY A 3 47.08 43.63 31.02
C GLY A 3 46.53 42.28 30.58
N PRO A 4 45.37 41.86 31.09
CA PRO A 4 44.81 40.61 30.67
C PRO A 4 44.33 40.69 29.24
N VAL A 5 44.79 39.76 28.45
CA VAL A 5 44.31 39.55 27.12
C VAL A 5 42.89 38.96 27.21
N ARG A 6 41.93 39.74 26.84
CA ARG A 6 40.55 39.27 26.69
C ARG A 6 40.42 38.68 25.31
N THR A 7 40.33 37.40 25.25
CA THR A 7 39.91 36.70 24.07
C THR A 7 38.40 36.88 23.91
N PRO A 8 37.92 37.37 22.78
CA PRO A 8 36.48 37.36 22.53
C PRO A 8 36.04 35.93 22.26
N LEU A 9 35.14 35.46 23.10
CA LEU A 9 34.39 34.27 22.77
C LEU A 9 33.54 34.58 21.54
N GLN A 10 33.95 34.05 20.43
CA GLN A 10 33.08 33.98 19.30
C GLN A 10 32.04 32.90 19.55
N ALA A 11 30.87 33.32 19.88
CA ALA A 11 29.71 32.44 19.86
C ALA A 11 29.42 32.07 18.40
N LEU A 12 29.83 30.90 18.00
CA LEU A 12 29.36 30.32 16.77
C LEU A 12 27.90 29.96 16.97
N ALA A 13 27.03 30.80 16.47
CA ALA A 13 25.64 30.44 16.28
C ALA A 13 25.57 29.48 15.10
N LEU A 14 25.55 28.21 15.38
CA LEU A 14 25.16 27.20 14.41
C LEU A 14 23.67 27.37 14.13
N VAL A 15 23.40 28.09 13.06
CA VAL A 15 22.08 28.05 12.46
C VAL A 15 21.95 26.69 11.80
N GLY A 16 21.36 25.78 12.50
CA GLY A 16 20.92 24.52 11.93
C GLY A 16 19.83 24.81 10.92
N ALA A 17 20.17 24.78 9.65
CA ALA A 17 19.18 24.75 8.61
C ALA A 17 18.43 23.43 8.71
N LEU A 18 17.28 23.46 9.30
CA LEU A 18 16.29 22.39 9.17
C LEU A 18 15.80 22.41 7.73
N LEU A 19 16.47 21.64 6.91
CA LEU A 19 15.91 21.25 5.65
C LEU A 19 14.80 20.24 5.95
N ALA A 20 13.63 20.73 6.17
CA ALA A 20 12.45 19.92 6.03
C ALA A 20 12.29 19.60 4.55
N GLY A 21 13.00 18.58 4.11
CA GLY A 21 12.75 18.01 2.82
C GLY A 21 11.42 17.30 2.87
N CYS A 22 10.35 17.98 2.58
CA CYS A 22 9.17 17.30 2.12
C CYS A 22 9.53 16.70 0.78
N GLY A 23 9.95 15.47 0.79
CA GLY A 23 9.96 14.70 -0.43
C GLY A 23 8.59 14.82 -1.05
N GLY A 24 8.51 15.30 -2.29
CA GLY A 24 7.26 15.43 -2.99
C GLY A 24 6.54 14.09 -2.98
N CYS A 25 5.45 14.01 -2.27
CA CYS A 25 4.51 12.93 -2.42
C CYS A 25 3.87 13.13 -3.77
N ASP A 26 4.34 12.41 -4.76
CA ASP A 26 3.56 12.19 -5.96
C ASP A 26 2.30 11.49 -5.53
N GLY A 27 1.18 12.21 -5.45
CA GLY A 27 -0.09 11.74 -4.94
C GLY A 27 -0.81 10.79 -5.89
N SER A 28 -0.08 9.94 -6.62
CA SER A 28 -0.65 9.00 -7.58
C SER A 28 -1.10 7.68 -6.96
N GLN A 29 -0.70 7.38 -5.73
CA GLN A 29 -1.12 6.15 -5.06
C GLN A 29 -2.23 6.43 -4.04
N PRO A 30 -3.33 5.67 -4.11
CA PRO A 30 -4.36 5.79 -3.10
C PRO A 30 -3.84 5.31 -1.76
N ALA A 31 -4.16 6.03 -0.70
CA ALA A 31 -3.92 5.58 0.65
C ALA A 31 -5.04 4.65 1.10
N THR A 32 -4.65 3.64 1.87
CA THR A 32 -5.57 2.72 2.51
C THR A 32 -5.22 2.59 3.98
N GLU A 33 -6.19 2.22 4.79
CA GLU A 33 -5.97 1.92 6.21
C GLU A 33 -6.55 0.56 6.57
N ALA A 34 -5.82 -0.18 7.39
CA ALA A 34 -6.30 -1.45 7.90
C ALA A 34 -7.51 -1.23 8.80
N VAL A 35 -8.55 -2.02 8.58
CA VAL A 35 -9.74 -2.02 9.41
C VAL A 35 -10.02 -3.42 9.92
N ASP A 36 -10.77 -3.52 11.02
CA ASP A 36 -11.14 -4.84 11.49
C ASP A 36 -12.10 -5.52 10.50
N GLY A 37 -11.99 -6.83 10.40
CA GLY A 37 -12.75 -7.62 9.42
C GLY A 37 -14.16 -7.99 9.87
N THR A 38 -14.71 -7.36 10.90
CA THR A 38 -15.99 -7.77 11.50
C THR A 38 -17.22 -7.25 10.76
N GLY A 39 -17.07 -6.20 9.97
CA GLY A 39 -18.15 -5.60 9.20
C GLY A 39 -18.30 -6.21 7.80
N THR A 40 -19.36 -5.80 7.10
CA THR A 40 -19.54 -6.13 5.69
C THR A 40 -18.57 -5.28 4.86
N ALA A 41 -17.75 -5.93 4.03
CA ALA A 41 -16.91 -5.22 3.07
C ALA A 41 -17.74 -4.81 1.86
N THR A 42 -17.38 -3.67 1.25
CA THR A 42 -17.98 -3.23 -0.01
C THR A 42 -17.63 -4.20 -1.14
N TYR A 43 -16.38 -4.64 -1.16
CA TYR A 43 -15.85 -5.62 -2.11
C TYR A 43 -15.22 -6.76 -1.34
N GLU A 44 -15.55 -7.97 -1.71
CA GLU A 44 -14.94 -9.17 -1.12
C GLU A 44 -14.50 -10.13 -2.23
N TYR A 45 -13.26 -10.58 -2.13
CA TYR A 45 -12.68 -11.54 -3.06
C TYR A 45 -12.04 -12.67 -2.27
N VAL A 46 -12.22 -13.89 -2.74
CA VAL A 46 -11.66 -15.08 -2.13
C VAL A 46 -10.68 -15.72 -3.11
N ILE A 47 -9.46 -15.90 -2.66
CA ILE A 47 -8.44 -16.68 -3.37
C ILE A 47 -8.58 -18.11 -2.87
N PRO A 48 -9.01 -19.06 -3.72
CA PRO A 48 -9.32 -20.42 -3.26
C PRO A 48 -8.06 -21.18 -2.91
N ALA A 49 -8.22 -22.20 -2.07
CA ALA A 49 -7.17 -23.16 -1.81
C ALA A 49 -6.74 -23.84 -3.12
N GLY A 50 -5.43 -23.99 -3.32
CA GLY A 50 -4.87 -24.55 -4.55
C GLY A 50 -4.65 -23.53 -5.67
N ALA A 51 -4.88 -22.26 -5.42
CA ALA A 51 -4.66 -21.20 -6.41
C ALA A 51 -3.21 -21.16 -6.92
N GLY A 52 -2.23 -21.27 -6.01
CA GLY A 52 -0.82 -21.30 -6.38
C GLY A 52 -0.45 -22.50 -7.24
N GLU A 53 -0.98 -23.67 -6.95
CA GLU A 53 -0.78 -24.86 -7.77
C GLU A 53 -1.39 -24.73 -9.17
N ALA A 54 -2.57 -24.12 -9.25
CA ALA A 54 -3.22 -23.83 -10.52
C ALA A 54 -2.38 -22.88 -11.38
N LEU A 55 -1.81 -21.86 -10.77
CA LEU A 55 -0.91 -20.91 -11.45
C LEU A 55 0.36 -21.62 -11.94
N ASP A 56 0.96 -22.49 -11.14
CA ASP A 56 2.13 -23.28 -11.53
C ASP A 56 1.82 -24.20 -12.71
N ALA A 57 0.61 -24.72 -12.78
CA ALA A 57 0.13 -25.56 -13.86
C ALA A 57 -0.25 -24.75 -15.13
N GLY A 58 -0.14 -23.44 -15.09
CA GLY A 58 -0.53 -22.56 -16.21
C GLY A 58 -2.04 -22.37 -16.34
N THR A 59 -2.82 -22.72 -15.34
CA THR A 59 -4.26 -22.51 -15.32
C THR A 59 -4.55 -21.04 -14.99
N PRO A 60 -5.21 -20.29 -15.87
CA PRO A 60 -5.54 -18.90 -15.61
C PRO A 60 -6.58 -18.80 -14.49
N LEU A 61 -6.36 -17.85 -13.58
CA LEU A 61 -7.31 -17.52 -12.52
C LEU A 61 -7.82 -16.11 -12.75
N GLU A 62 -9.13 -15.94 -12.63
CA GLU A 62 -9.78 -14.63 -12.72
C GLU A 62 -10.62 -14.44 -11.45
N ILE A 63 -9.97 -13.92 -10.41
CA ILE A 63 -10.60 -13.73 -9.09
C ILE A 63 -11.10 -12.30 -8.95
N LEU A 64 -10.37 -11.34 -9.52
CA LEU A 64 -10.73 -9.92 -9.56
C LEU A 64 -10.80 -9.45 -11.02
N PRO A 65 -11.51 -8.33 -11.30
CA PRO A 65 -11.41 -7.69 -12.60
C PRO A 65 -10.00 -7.08 -12.79
N ALA A 66 -9.59 -6.88 -14.03
CA ALA A 66 -8.30 -6.25 -14.35
C ALA A 66 -8.25 -4.78 -13.89
N GLU A 67 -9.39 -4.13 -13.84
CA GLU A 67 -9.56 -2.77 -13.33
C GLU A 67 -10.67 -2.76 -12.27
N LEU A 68 -10.34 -2.18 -11.12
CA LEU A 68 -11.27 -2.02 -10.01
C LEU A 68 -11.42 -0.53 -9.71
N GLU A 69 -12.62 -0.02 -9.87
CA GLU A 69 -12.98 1.35 -9.52
C GLU A 69 -13.76 1.36 -8.21
N VAL A 70 -13.26 2.11 -7.24
CA VAL A 70 -13.82 2.21 -5.89
C VAL A 70 -13.87 3.67 -5.47
N SER A 71 -14.58 3.96 -4.37
CA SER A 71 -14.67 5.29 -3.79
C SER A 71 -14.02 5.34 -2.41
N VAL A 72 -13.53 6.51 -2.03
CA VAL A 72 -13.05 6.78 -0.66
C VAL A 72 -14.13 6.41 0.35
N GLY A 73 -13.75 5.73 1.42
CA GLY A 73 -14.65 5.24 2.45
C GLY A 73 -15.16 3.81 2.23
N GLU A 74 -15.05 3.30 1.00
CA GLU A 74 -15.36 1.90 0.72
C GLU A 74 -14.27 0.96 1.23
N THR A 75 -14.62 -0.30 1.44
CA THR A 75 -13.72 -1.31 1.98
C THR A 75 -13.56 -2.47 1.02
N ILE A 76 -12.36 -3.02 0.97
CA ILE A 76 -12.05 -4.27 0.28
C ILE A 76 -11.60 -5.32 1.28
N ARG A 77 -12.11 -6.53 1.13
CA ARG A 77 -11.66 -7.70 1.87
C ARG A 77 -11.17 -8.74 0.90
N ILE A 78 -9.96 -9.23 1.14
CA ILE A 78 -9.36 -10.30 0.35
C ILE A 78 -9.05 -11.44 1.31
N VAL A 79 -9.69 -12.58 1.10
CA VAL A 79 -9.52 -13.79 1.88
C VAL A 79 -8.66 -14.74 1.06
N ASN A 80 -7.47 -15.05 1.55
CA ASN A 80 -6.59 -16.00 0.90
C ASN A 80 -6.69 -17.36 1.61
N GLU A 81 -7.33 -18.32 0.97
CA GLU A 81 -7.47 -19.69 1.45
C GLU A 81 -6.35 -20.61 0.95
N ASP A 82 -5.45 -20.07 0.13
CA ASP A 82 -4.29 -20.81 -0.38
C ASP A 82 -3.17 -20.89 0.66
N ASP A 83 -2.30 -21.85 0.49
CA ASP A 83 -1.11 -22.04 1.33
C ASP A 83 0.07 -21.16 0.91
N ARG A 84 -0.12 -20.30 -0.09
CA ARG A 84 0.85 -19.32 -0.59
C ARG A 84 0.32 -17.90 -0.46
N GLY A 85 1.26 -16.95 -0.29
CA GLY A 85 0.94 -15.54 -0.41
C GLY A 85 0.69 -15.12 -1.86
N HIS A 86 -0.19 -14.14 -2.05
CA HIS A 86 -0.53 -13.59 -3.35
C HIS A 86 -0.49 -12.07 -3.34
N SER A 87 -0.03 -11.50 -4.45
CA SER A 87 -0.09 -10.04 -4.66
C SER A 87 -1.36 -9.68 -5.41
N VAL A 88 -2.10 -8.72 -4.87
CA VAL A 88 -3.33 -8.19 -5.45
C VAL A 88 -3.20 -6.67 -5.52
N GLY A 89 -2.59 -6.18 -6.59
CA GLY A 89 -2.29 -4.75 -6.73
C GLY A 89 -1.44 -4.23 -5.55
N PRO A 90 -1.91 -3.23 -4.80
CA PRO A 90 -1.16 -2.69 -3.67
C PRO A 90 -1.16 -3.58 -2.43
N PHE A 91 -1.93 -4.68 -2.45
CA PHE A 91 -2.09 -5.56 -1.30
C PHE A 91 -1.30 -6.85 -1.47
N PHE A 92 -0.62 -7.25 -0.41
CA PHE A 92 -0.07 -8.59 -0.28
C PHE A 92 -0.87 -9.34 0.78
N VAL A 93 -1.38 -10.50 0.42
CA VAL A 93 -2.17 -11.35 1.31
C VAL A 93 -1.41 -12.63 1.55
N GLY A 94 -0.94 -12.84 2.76
CA GLY A 94 -0.20 -14.04 3.14
C GLY A 94 -1.06 -15.30 3.09
N ALA A 95 -0.40 -16.45 3.16
CA ALA A 95 -1.08 -17.76 3.16
C ALA A 95 -2.10 -17.84 4.31
N ASN A 96 -3.32 -18.21 3.99
CA ASN A 96 -4.43 -18.34 4.94
C ASN A 96 -4.75 -17.04 5.71
N GLU A 97 -4.36 -15.90 5.18
CA GLU A 97 -4.64 -14.59 5.75
C GLU A 97 -5.83 -13.91 5.08
N THR A 98 -6.40 -12.99 5.82
CA THR A 98 -7.43 -12.07 5.33
C THR A 98 -6.95 -10.64 5.52
N VAL A 99 -7.00 -9.85 4.47
CA VAL A 99 -6.68 -8.43 4.49
C VAL A 99 -7.98 -7.65 4.29
N THR A 100 -8.26 -6.72 5.19
CA THR A 100 -9.38 -5.79 5.06
C THR A 100 -8.86 -4.37 5.13
N GLN A 101 -9.08 -3.60 4.08
CA GLN A 101 -8.60 -2.23 3.95
C GLN A 101 -9.73 -1.30 3.58
N ARG A 102 -9.70 -0.08 4.11
CA ARG A 102 -10.57 1.01 3.70
C ARG A 102 -9.79 2.00 2.86
N PHE A 103 -10.36 2.43 1.76
CA PHE A 103 -9.75 3.45 0.91
C PHE A 103 -9.92 4.83 1.56
N SER A 104 -8.82 5.51 1.83
CA SER A 104 -8.80 6.76 2.59
C SER A 104 -8.46 7.99 1.76
N SER A 105 -7.89 7.81 0.58
CA SER A 105 -7.62 8.92 -0.35
C SER A 105 -7.78 8.50 -1.80
N PRO A 106 -8.14 9.42 -2.71
CA PRO A 106 -8.25 9.12 -4.13
C PRO A 106 -6.87 8.93 -4.78
N GLY A 107 -6.85 8.22 -5.88
CA GLY A 107 -5.65 8.00 -6.68
C GLY A 107 -5.77 6.76 -7.56
N GLU A 108 -4.72 6.50 -8.33
CA GLU A 108 -4.63 5.34 -9.19
C GLU A 108 -3.38 4.54 -8.83
N PHE A 109 -3.53 3.24 -8.79
CA PHE A 109 -2.45 2.30 -8.58
C PHE A 109 -2.48 1.23 -9.67
N VAL A 110 -1.34 1.01 -10.30
CA VAL A 110 -1.13 -0.07 -11.26
C VAL A 110 -0.07 -1.00 -10.70
N GLY A 111 -0.40 -2.25 -10.53
CA GLY A 111 0.53 -3.19 -9.91
C GLY A 111 0.25 -4.64 -10.24
N VAL A 112 1.14 -5.49 -9.76
CA VAL A 112 1.08 -6.93 -9.98
C VAL A 112 -0.17 -7.53 -9.33
N CYS A 113 -0.86 -8.39 -10.08
CA CYS A 113 -1.92 -9.24 -9.56
C CYS A 113 -1.66 -10.68 -10.00
N THR A 114 -1.27 -11.53 -9.05
CA THR A 114 -0.93 -12.93 -9.33
C THR A 114 -2.15 -13.79 -9.59
N VAL A 115 -3.33 -13.30 -9.29
CA VAL A 115 -4.60 -14.03 -9.40
C VAL A 115 -5.51 -13.49 -10.51
N HIS A 116 -4.90 -12.87 -11.51
CA HIS A 116 -5.58 -12.44 -12.73
C HIS A 116 -4.74 -12.83 -13.96
N PRO A 117 -5.37 -13.25 -15.08
CA PRO A 117 -4.63 -13.70 -16.26
C PRO A 117 -3.70 -12.65 -16.87
N SER A 118 -4.04 -11.37 -16.76
CA SER A 118 -3.19 -10.26 -17.22
C SER A 118 -1.94 -10.06 -16.39
N GLY A 119 -1.91 -10.58 -15.15
CA GLY A 119 -0.83 -10.35 -14.20
C GLY A 119 -0.82 -8.95 -13.59
N GLU A 120 -1.81 -8.13 -13.86
CA GLU A 120 -1.87 -6.72 -13.46
C GLU A 120 -3.26 -6.34 -12.95
N LEU A 121 -3.28 -5.46 -11.98
CA LEU A 121 -4.49 -4.81 -11.48
C LEU A 121 -4.34 -3.30 -11.58
N VAL A 122 -5.32 -2.65 -12.17
CA VAL A 122 -5.49 -1.20 -12.11
C VAL A 122 -6.55 -0.89 -11.07
N LEU A 123 -6.14 -0.20 -10.02
CA LEU A 123 -7.04 0.23 -8.95
C LEU A 123 -7.24 1.75 -9.05
N VAL A 124 -8.47 2.16 -9.24
CA VAL A 124 -8.85 3.58 -9.30
C VAL A 124 -9.73 3.91 -8.10
N VAL A 125 -9.27 4.82 -7.26
CA VAL A 125 -10.03 5.31 -6.11
C VAL A 125 -10.50 6.73 -6.41
N THR A 126 -11.81 6.91 -6.42
CA THR A 126 -12.44 8.22 -6.62
C THR A 126 -12.85 8.83 -5.28
N ALA A 127 -12.88 10.14 -5.25
CA ALA A 127 -13.26 10.89 -4.04
C ALA A 127 -14.74 10.71 -3.68
#